data_a8c74102c27f4ee0b8a07857e07c0995
#
_entry.id   a8c74102c27f4ee0b8a07857e07c0995
#
_cell.length_a   1.000
_cell.length_b   1.000
_cell.length_c   1.000
_cell.angle_alpha   90.00
_cell.angle_beta   90.00
_cell.angle_gamma   90.00
#
_symmetry.space_group_name_H-M   'P 1'
#
loop_
_entity.id
_entity.type
_entity.pdbx_description
1 polymer ?
#
loop_
_entity_poly.entity_id
_entity_poly.type
_entity_poly.pdbx_seq_one_letter_code
_entity_poly.pdbx_strand_id
1 'polypeptide(L)' 'MTREEFKAIRKRLGFNQAELAELLGYGSAIRVSEFERATNPVAVPRLVAMLMMAMDETGWRPPTQEKE' A
#
# COMPACT_ATOMS: atom_id res chain seq x y z
N MET A 1 -9.05 6.83 -3.80
CA MET A 1 -8.63 5.51 -4.32
C MET A 1 -9.57 4.44 -3.76
N THR A 2 -10.10 3.61 -4.62
CA THR A 2 -10.98 2.53 -4.20
C THR A 2 -10.18 1.33 -3.71
N ARG A 3 -10.86 0.41 -3.00
CA ARG A 3 -10.18 -0.81 -2.55
C ARG A 3 -9.67 -1.64 -3.74
N GLU A 4 -10.41 -1.63 -4.83
CA GLU A 4 -10.02 -2.37 -6.03
C GLU A 4 -8.78 -1.75 -6.66
N GLU A 5 -8.74 -0.44 -6.73
CA GLU A 5 -7.57 0.26 -7.28
C GLU A 5 -6.33 0.02 -6.43
N PHE A 6 -6.49 0.11 -5.12
CA PHE A 6 -5.39 -0.12 -4.19
C PHE A 6 -4.81 -1.53 -4.38
N LYS A 7 -5.69 -2.53 -4.39
CA LYS A 7 -5.25 -3.92 -4.55
C LYS A 7 -4.59 -4.15 -5.90
N ALA A 8 -5.16 -3.58 -6.96
CA ALA A 8 -4.60 -3.75 -8.30
C ALA A 8 -3.21 -3.15 -8.40
N ILE A 9 -3.03 -1.95 -7.84
CA ILE A 9 -1.71 -1.30 -7.85
C ILE A 9 -0.72 -2.11 -7.03
N ARG A 10 -1.13 -2.57 -5.84
CA ARG A 10 -0.25 -3.40 -5.01
C ARG A 10 0.24 -4.62 -5.78
N LYS A 11 -0.66 -5.29 -6.49
CA LYS A 11 -0.29 -6.49 -7.24
C LYS A 11 0.64 -6.17 -8.41
N ARG A 12 0.38 -5.05 -9.10
CA ARG A 12 1.27 -4.63 -10.20
C ARG A 12 2.67 -4.32 -9.67
N LEU A 13 2.76 -3.77 -8.46
CA LEU A 13 4.05 -3.47 -7.86
C LEU A 13 4.77 -4.72 -7.35
N GLY A 14 4.07 -5.85 -7.27
CA GLY A 14 4.68 -7.11 -6.89
C GLY A 14 4.75 -7.34 -5.39
N PHE A 15 3.99 -6.60 -4.61
CA PHE A 15 4.00 -6.74 -3.15
C PHE A 15 2.84 -7.58 -2.66
N ASN A 16 3.08 -8.42 -1.66
CA ASN A 16 1.98 -8.96 -0.89
C ASN A 16 1.58 -7.93 0.17
N GLN A 17 0.52 -8.22 0.93
CA GLN A 17 0.01 -7.27 1.90
C GLN A 17 1.03 -6.93 2.99
N ALA A 18 1.76 -7.93 3.46
CA ALA A 18 2.75 -7.72 4.51
C ALA A 18 3.92 -6.89 4.01
N GLU A 19 4.37 -7.15 2.80
CA GLU A 19 5.48 -6.40 2.21
C GLU A 19 5.11 -4.94 2.01
N LEU A 20 3.91 -4.69 1.50
CA LEU A 20 3.47 -3.31 1.32
C LEU A 20 3.30 -2.60 2.66
N ALA A 21 2.75 -3.30 3.65
CA ALA A 21 2.59 -2.72 4.98
C ALA A 21 3.93 -2.29 5.56
N GLU A 22 4.95 -3.10 5.39
CA GLU A 22 6.27 -2.76 5.88
C GLU A 22 6.83 -1.54 5.16
N LEU A 23 6.67 -1.49 3.85
CA LEU A 23 7.13 -0.35 3.06
C LEU A 23 6.44 0.94 3.47
N LEU A 24 5.15 0.85 3.79
CA LEU A 24 4.37 2.03 4.19
C LEU A 24 4.59 2.43 5.64
N GLY A 25 5.35 1.64 6.40
CA GLY A 25 5.63 1.96 7.79
C GLY A 25 4.60 1.45 8.79
N TYR A 26 3.69 0.58 8.35
CA TYR A 26 2.74 -0.04 9.26
C TYR A 26 3.38 -1.25 9.93
N GLY A 27 2.97 -1.50 11.16
CA GLY A 27 3.55 -2.60 11.93
C GLY A 27 3.11 -3.99 11.54
N SER A 28 2.02 -4.10 10.76
CA SER A 28 1.52 -5.40 10.34
C SER A 28 0.68 -5.24 9.09
N ALA A 29 0.35 -6.36 8.46
CA ALA A 29 -0.47 -6.38 7.25
C ALA A 29 -1.93 -6.00 7.51
N ILE A 30 -2.35 -5.90 8.76
CA ILE A 30 -3.75 -5.66 9.10
C ILE A 30 -4.28 -4.40 8.42
N ARG A 31 -3.51 -3.31 8.46
CA ARG A 31 -3.97 -2.05 7.88
C ARG A 31 -4.16 -2.16 6.38
N VAL A 32 -3.25 -2.84 5.70
CA VAL A 32 -3.37 -3.03 4.25
C VAL A 32 -4.59 -3.90 3.94
N SER A 33 -4.81 -4.95 4.73
CA SER A 33 -5.97 -5.81 4.49
C SER A 33 -7.27 -5.04 4.73
N GLU A 34 -7.28 -4.10 5.69
CA GLU A 34 -8.45 -3.25 5.92
C GLU A 34 -8.76 -2.35 4.73
N PHE A 35 -7.73 -1.86 4.04
CA PHE A 35 -7.95 -1.05 2.84
C PHE A 35 -8.55 -1.86 1.70
N GLU A 36 -8.32 -3.17 1.70
CA GLU A 36 -8.72 -4.03 0.58
C GLU A 36 -9.94 -4.90 0.84
N ARG A 37 -10.45 -4.92 2.06
CA ARG A 37 -11.52 -5.86 2.39
C ARG A 37 -12.82 -5.49 1.68
N ALA A 38 -13.61 -6.52 1.36
CA ALA A 38 -14.83 -6.34 0.58
C ALA A 38 -15.94 -5.67 1.35
N THR A 39 -15.96 -5.82 2.69
CA THR A 39 -17.02 -5.28 3.55
C THR A 39 -16.42 -4.18 4.40
N ASN A 40 -17.03 -3.00 4.32
CA ASN A 40 -16.61 -1.83 5.09
C ASN A 40 -15.10 -1.58 5.02
N PRO A 41 -14.55 -1.41 3.81
CA PRO A 41 -13.12 -1.15 3.72
C PRO A 41 -12.78 0.18 4.38
N VAL A 42 -11.64 0.24 5.02
CA VAL A 42 -11.14 1.48 5.59
C VAL A 42 -10.66 2.36 4.44
N ALA A 43 -10.98 3.65 4.49
CA ALA A 43 -10.56 4.57 3.45
C ALA A 43 -9.03 4.64 3.38
N VAL A 44 -8.49 4.61 2.18
CA VAL A 44 -7.05 4.74 1.98
C VAL A 44 -6.67 6.19 2.26
N PRO A 45 -5.76 6.45 3.20
CA PRO A 45 -5.34 7.82 3.47
C PRO A 45 -4.78 8.48 2.22
N ARG A 46 -4.99 9.78 2.11
CA ARG A 46 -4.58 10.50 0.90
C ARG A 46 -3.09 10.34 0.60
N LEU A 47 -2.24 10.44 1.63
CA LEU A 47 -0.80 10.31 1.40
C LEU A 47 -0.42 8.92 0.92
N VAL A 48 -1.10 7.90 1.46
CA VAL A 48 -0.86 6.52 1.01
C VAL A 48 -1.29 6.38 -0.45
N ALA A 49 -2.45 6.93 -0.81
CA ALA A 49 -2.91 6.87 -2.19
C ALA A 49 -1.93 7.56 -3.13
N MET A 50 -1.43 8.73 -2.74
CA MET A 50 -0.46 9.46 -3.55
C MET A 50 0.82 8.68 -3.74
N LEU A 51 1.31 8.04 -2.67
CA LEU A 51 2.51 7.23 -2.74
C LEU A 51 2.31 6.02 -3.66
N MET A 52 1.16 5.35 -3.52
CA MET A 52 0.86 4.21 -4.37
C MET A 52 0.82 4.60 -5.83
N MET A 53 0.18 5.72 -6.15
CA MET A 53 0.11 6.19 -7.52
C MET A 53 1.49 6.56 -8.06
N ALA A 54 2.31 7.21 -7.25
CA ALA A 54 3.65 7.59 -7.67
C ALA A 54 4.49 6.36 -8.00
N MET A 55 4.43 5.35 -7.14
CA MET A 55 5.17 4.12 -7.38
C MET A 55 4.69 3.42 -8.65
N ASP A 56 3.36 3.41 -8.85
CA ASP A 56 2.78 2.73 -10.00
C ASP A 56 3.14 3.43 -11.31
N GLU A 57 3.12 4.77 -11.31
CA GLU A 57 3.35 5.52 -12.53
C GLU A 57 4.82 5.64 -12.90
N THR A 58 5.69 5.74 -11.92
CA THR A 58 7.10 6.03 -12.17
C THR A 58 8.03 4.86 -11.93
N GLY A 59 7.55 3.83 -11.26
CA GLY A 59 8.40 2.71 -10.88
C GLY A 59 9.30 3.01 -9.69
N TRP A 60 9.20 4.22 -9.14
CA TRP A 60 10.01 4.60 -7.99
C TRP A 60 9.61 3.79 -6.76
N ARG A 61 10.60 3.51 -5.92
CA ARG A 61 10.36 2.85 -4.63
C ARG A 61 11.01 3.68 -3.55
N PRO A 62 10.34 3.91 -2.42
CA PRO A 62 10.98 4.61 -1.32
C PRO A 62 12.14 3.78 -0.79
N PRO A 63 13.20 4.43 -0.31
CA PRO A 63 14.31 3.67 0.26
C PRO A 63 13.83 2.91 1.48
N THR A 64 14.37 1.70 1.65
CA THR A 64 14.07 0.88 2.81
C THR A 64 14.61 1.58 4.04
N GLN A 65 13.79 1.66 5.07
CA GLN A 65 14.24 2.23 6.32
C GLN A 65 15.23 1.29 6.98
N GLU A 66 16.36 1.84 7.37
CA GLU A 66 17.36 1.06 8.06
C GLU A 66 17.24 1.32 9.55
N LYS A 67 17.35 0.27 10.30
CA LYS A 67 17.38 0.41 11.75
C LYS A 67 18.78 0.72 12.18
N GLU A 68 18.88 1.76 12.95
CA GLU A 68 20.18 2.16 13.46
C GLU A 68 20.59 1.36 14.67
#